data_30a36e55a998b3bf4c633a34afb46c69
#
_entry.id   30a36e55a998b3bf4c633a34afb46c69
#
_cell.length_a   1.000
_cell.length_b   1.000
_cell.length_c   1.000
_cell.angle_alpha   90.00
_cell.angle_beta   90.00
_cell.angle_gamma   90.00
#
_symmetry.space_group_name_H-M   'P 1'
#
loop_
_entity.id
_entity.type
_entity.pdbx_description
1 polymer ?
#
loop_
_entity_poly.entity_id
_entity_poly.type
_entity_poly.pdbx_seq_one_letter_code
_entity_poly.pdbx_strand_id
1 'polypeptide(L)'
;VFQSFALLPHKTVLENIAFPLQIKGIKTQDSINKAMDMVKLVGLDGRENYFPRELSGGQQQRVGIARSLAVEPDIWFLDEPFSALDPLIRKEMQDEFLRLQEKLQKTIMFITHDFDEALKLGGRIAIMKDGIIEQLDTPAKIVLNPATEYVKKFTEEVPREKVLKIEDVMEKPNNENLSDLKVSKNEIIENVAEKILTQEKSVAVIDENNKIVGTLHPSKIIHTVFGGRKNNS
;
A
#
# COMPACT_ATOMS: atom_id res chain seq x y z
N VAL A 1 -7.04 10.98 9.41
CA VAL A 1 -8.02 9.93 9.79
C VAL A 1 -7.55 9.34 11.09
N PHE A 2 -8.45 9.10 12.01
CA PHE A 2 -8.14 8.58 13.35
C PHE A 2 -8.55 7.11 13.46
N GLN A 3 -7.96 6.40 14.40
CA GLN A 3 -8.21 5.00 14.72
C GLN A 3 -9.69 4.68 14.98
N SER A 4 -10.42 5.58 15.66
CA SER A 4 -11.87 5.54 15.82
C SER A 4 -12.50 6.43 14.78
N PHE A 5 -13.01 5.99 13.69
CA PHE A 5 -13.58 6.75 12.55
C PHE A 5 -13.93 8.25 12.82
N ALA A 6 -14.09 8.62 14.11
CA ALA A 6 -14.35 9.96 14.64
C ALA A 6 -15.48 10.70 13.87
N LEU A 7 -16.49 9.95 13.40
CA LEU A 7 -17.64 10.52 12.71
C LEU A 7 -18.55 11.23 13.71
N LEU A 8 -19.19 12.29 13.25
CA LEU A 8 -20.20 13.02 14.02
C LEU A 8 -21.51 12.21 13.99
N PRO A 9 -21.93 11.61 15.13
CA PRO A 9 -23.01 10.63 15.15
C PRO A 9 -24.39 11.22 14.84
N HIS A 10 -24.54 12.53 15.01
CA HIS A 10 -25.76 13.29 14.76
C HIS A 10 -25.82 13.91 13.35
N LYS A 11 -24.81 13.64 12.51
CA LYS A 11 -24.74 14.09 11.13
C LYS A 11 -24.81 12.91 10.18
N THR A 12 -25.41 13.13 9.04
CA THR A 12 -25.45 12.15 7.93
C THR A 12 -24.07 11.97 7.30
N VAL A 13 -23.93 11.00 6.39
CA VAL A 13 -22.71 10.80 5.56
C VAL A 13 -22.33 12.11 4.86
N LEU A 14 -23.28 12.70 4.14
CA LEU A 14 -23.05 13.94 3.39
C LEU A 14 -22.63 15.09 4.29
N GLU A 15 -23.32 15.27 5.41
CA GLU A 15 -22.99 16.31 6.39
C GLU A 15 -21.64 16.09 7.07
N ASN A 16 -21.26 14.85 7.37
CA ASN A 16 -19.94 14.52 7.89
C ASN A 16 -18.83 14.94 6.92
N ILE A 17 -19.01 14.64 5.63
CA ILE A 17 -18.01 14.97 4.60
C ILE A 17 -17.98 16.47 4.31
N ALA A 18 -19.12 17.15 4.31
CA ALA A 18 -19.22 18.59 4.08
C ALA A 18 -18.71 19.43 5.27
N PHE A 19 -18.73 18.88 6.48
CA PHE A 19 -18.43 19.62 7.72
C PHE A 19 -17.09 20.35 7.69
N PRO A 20 -15.94 19.75 7.35
CA PRO A 20 -14.66 20.47 7.33
C PRO A 20 -14.62 21.58 6.27
N LEU A 21 -15.35 21.45 5.18
CA LEU A 21 -15.46 22.49 4.16
C LEU A 21 -16.22 23.70 4.68
N GLN A 22 -17.29 23.46 5.43
CA GLN A 22 -18.08 24.54 6.07
C GLN A 22 -17.27 25.26 7.13
N ILE A 23 -16.45 24.55 7.94
CA ILE A 23 -15.53 25.18 8.90
C ILE A 23 -14.51 26.09 8.20
N LYS A 24 -14.03 25.69 7.01
CA LYS A 24 -13.15 26.54 6.16
C LYS A 24 -13.88 27.75 5.54
N GLY A 25 -15.16 27.94 5.82
CA GLY A 25 -15.94 29.07 5.30
C GLY A 25 -16.42 28.92 3.85
N ILE A 26 -16.35 27.70 3.28
CA ILE A 26 -16.89 27.43 1.95
C ILE A 26 -18.43 27.47 2.03
N LYS A 27 -19.06 28.12 1.04
CA LYS A 27 -20.52 28.24 0.97
C LYS A 27 -21.18 26.86 1.06
N THR A 28 -22.34 26.80 1.72
CA THR A 28 -23.05 25.54 2.00
C THR A 28 -23.29 24.72 0.73
N GLN A 29 -23.77 25.35 -0.36
CA GLN A 29 -24.04 24.64 -1.61
C GLN A 29 -22.77 24.04 -2.24
N ASP A 30 -21.67 24.77 -2.23
CA ASP A 30 -20.38 24.31 -2.78
C ASP A 30 -19.79 23.19 -1.91
N SER A 31 -19.96 23.27 -0.59
CA SER A 31 -19.58 22.22 0.35
C SER A 31 -20.38 20.92 0.12
N ILE A 32 -21.67 21.03 -0.15
CA ILE A 32 -22.53 19.87 -0.46
C ILE A 32 -22.12 19.24 -1.79
N ASN A 33 -21.88 20.05 -2.83
CA ASN A 33 -21.47 19.56 -4.14
C ASN A 33 -20.14 18.78 -4.05
N LYS A 34 -19.12 19.36 -3.42
CA LYS A 34 -17.84 18.69 -3.17
C LYS A 34 -18.00 17.42 -2.34
N ALA A 35 -18.86 17.45 -1.31
CA ALA A 35 -19.12 16.27 -0.50
C ALA A 35 -19.78 15.15 -1.30
N MET A 36 -20.69 15.46 -2.22
CA MET A 36 -21.29 14.48 -3.13
C MET A 36 -20.25 13.84 -4.06
N ASP A 37 -19.28 14.61 -4.57
CA ASP A 37 -18.19 14.06 -5.37
C ASP A 37 -17.32 13.10 -4.54
N MET A 38 -17.09 13.41 -3.26
CA MET A 38 -16.37 12.52 -2.35
C MET A 38 -17.16 11.25 -2.02
N VAL A 39 -18.49 11.34 -1.85
CA VAL A 39 -19.37 10.16 -1.68
C VAL A 39 -19.20 9.19 -2.83
N LYS A 40 -19.24 9.69 -4.08
CA LYS A 40 -19.01 8.88 -5.30
C LYS A 40 -17.60 8.31 -5.34
N LEU A 41 -16.59 9.12 -4.99
CA LEU A 41 -15.18 8.71 -5.00
C LEU A 41 -14.94 7.47 -4.13
N VAL A 42 -15.61 7.38 -2.98
CA VAL A 42 -15.46 6.28 -2.02
C VAL A 42 -16.54 5.19 -2.15
N GLY A 43 -17.38 5.24 -3.19
CA GLY A 43 -18.39 4.22 -3.48
C GLY A 43 -19.49 4.13 -2.42
N LEU A 44 -19.99 5.28 -1.94
CA LEU A 44 -21.10 5.38 -0.98
C LEU A 44 -22.35 5.99 -1.60
N ASP A 45 -22.51 5.93 -2.92
CA ASP A 45 -23.71 6.39 -3.62
C ASP A 45 -24.98 5.77 -3.05
N GLY A 46 -26.02 6.59 -2.86
CA GLY A 46 -27.30 6.19 -2.27
C GLY A 46 -27.29 6.10 -0.74
N ARG A 47 -26.18 6.46 -0.07
CA ARG A 47 -26.05 6.47 1.40
C ARG A 47 -25.83 7.86 1.98
N GLU A 48 -26.03 8.90 1.20
CA GLU A 48 -25.76 10.30 1.56
C GLU A 48 -26.50 10.73 2.83
N ASN A 49 -27.71 10.22 3.02
CA ASN A 49 -28.61 10.56 4.12
C ASN A 49 -28.51 9.58 5.30
N TYR A 50 -27.65 8.55 5.24
CA TYR A 50 -27.47 7.59 6.32
C TYR A 50 -26.66 8.21 7.46
N PHE A 51 -27.01 7.86 8.69
CA PHE A 51 -26.20 8.20 9.87
C PHE A 51 -25.12 7.13 10.12
N PRO A 52 -24.03 7.47 10.84
CA PRO A 52 -22.95 6.52 11.11
C PRO A 52 -23.42 5.18 11.68
N ARG A 53 -24.42 5.18 12.57
CA ARG A 53 -25.00 3.96 13.18
C ARG A 53 -25.67 2.99 12.18
N GLU A 54 -26.00 3.46 10.99
CA GLU A 54 -26.65 2.70 9.93
C GLU A 54 -25.64 2.10 8.94
N LEU A 55 -24.34 2.35 9.18
CA LEU A 55 -23.23 1.95 8.32
C LEU A 55 -22.42 0.83 8.94
N SER A 56 -21.89 -0.08 8.11
CA SER A 56 -20.85 -1.02 8.53
C SER A 56 -19.55 -0.29 8.89
N GLY A 57 -18.63 -0.94 9.62
CA GLY A 57 -17.32 -0.36 9.97
C GLY A 57 -16.53 0.11 8.75
N GLY A 58 -16.48 -0.70 7.68
CA GLY A 58 -15.83 -0.32 6.42
C GLY A 58 -16.48 0.89 5.74
N GLN A 59 -17.81 1.00 5.80
CA GLN A 59 -18.53 2.17 5.28
C GLN A 59 -18.24 3.42 6.12
N GLN A 60 -18.21 3.30 7.43
CA GLN A 60 -17.81 4.40 8.32
C GLN A 60 -16.38 4.87 8.03
N GLN A 61 -15.47 3.94 7.78
CA GLN A 61 -14.09 4.24 7.39
C GLN A 61 -14.06 5.02 6.08
N ARG A 62 -14.82 4.61 5.07
CA ARG A 62 -14.93 5.33 3.78
C ARG A 62 -15.46 6.75 3.97
N VAL A 63 -16.42 6.99 4.88
CA VAL A 63 -16.87 8.34 5.24
C VAL A 63 -15.74 9.16 5.85
N GLY A 64 -14.94 8.57 6.77
CA GLY A 64 -13.79 9.22 7.38
C GLY A 64 -12.71 9.61 6.36
N ILE A 65 -12.43 8.72 5.40
CA ILE A 65 -11.54 8.94 4.26
C ILE A 65 -12.07 10.11 3.41
N ALA A 66 -13.31 10.03 2.96
CA ALA A 66 -13.96 11.06 2.14
C ALA A 66 -13.94 12.44 2.82
N ARG A 67 -14.27 12.48 4.12
CA ARG A 67 -14.23 13.71 4.92
C ARG A 67 -12.85 14.34 4.97
N SER A 68 -11.79 13.52 5.12
CA SER A 68 -10.42 14.02 5.17
C SER A 68 -9.90 14.48 3.81
N LEU A 69 -10.36 13.88 2.72
CA LEU A 69 -10.02 14.25 1.35
C LEU A 69 -10.79 15.48 0.84
N ALA A 70 -11.99 15.73 1.36
CA ALA A 70 -12.85 16.83 0.92
C ALA A 70 -12.16 18.20 0.97
N VAL A 71 -11.25 18.40 1.92
CA VAL A 71 -10.47 19.64 2.08
C VAL A 71 -9.23 19.71 1.18
N GLU A 72 -9.01 18.72 0.32
CA GLU A 72 -7.91 18.64 -0.65
C GLU A 72 -6.52 18.88 0.00
N PRO A 73 -6.13 18.08 1.01
CA PRO A 73 -4.87 18.31 1.70
C PRO A 73 -3.67 18.04 0.78
N ASP A 74 -2.58 18.77 0.95
CA ASP A 74 -1.31 18.49 0.25
C ASP A 74 -0.64 17.23 0.80
N ILE A 75 -0.72 17.03 2.12
CA ILE A 75 -0.25 15.85 2.82
C ILE A 75 -1.43 15.22 3.56
N TRP A 76 -1.65 13.94 3.31
CA TRP A 76 -2.74 13.19 3.93
C TRP A 76 -2.23 12.29 5.04
N PHE A 77 -2.64 12.57 6.29
CA PHE A 77 -2.24 11.81 7.47
C PHE A 77 -3.29 10.76 7.82
N LEU A 78 -2.86 9.51 7.97
CA LEU A 78 -3.66 8.37 8.34
C LEU A 78 -3.02 7.69 9.56
N ASP A 79 -3.73 7.66 10.67
CA ASP A 79 -3.29 7.06 11.92
C ASP A 79 -4.10 5.80 12.18
N GLU A 80 -3.47 4.64 12.03
CA GLU A 80 -4.05 3.30 12.15
C GLU A 80 -5.45 3.15 11.51
N PRO A 81 -5.63 3.54 10.24
CA PRO A 81 -6.97 3.67 9.67
C PRO A 81 -7.74 2.35 9.55
N PHE A 82 -7.07 1.20 9.59
CA PHE A 82 -7.71 -0.10 9.41
C PHE A 82 -7.74 -0.97 10.67
N SER A 83 -7.21 -0.50 11.80
CA SER A 83 -7.08 -1.29 13.03
C SER A 83 -8.43 -1.74 13.62
N ALA A 84 -9.50 -0.95 13.45
CA ALA A 84 -10.83 -1.25 13.96
C ALA A 84 -11.67 -2.17 13.03
N LEU A 85 -11.12 -2.63 11.91
CA LEU A 85 -11.82 -3.44 10.92
C LEU A 85 -11.51 -4.94 11.10
N ASP A 86 -12.49 -5.79 10.82
CA ASP A 86 -12.26 -7.23 10.72
C ASP A 86 -11.31 -7.56 9.53
N PRO A 87 -10.64 -8.72 9.54
CA PRO A 87 -9.59 -9.03 8.57
C PRO A 87 -10.04 -8.99 7.11
N LEU A 88 -11.28 -9.40 6.81
CA LEU A 88 -11.80 -9.43 5.44
C LEU A 88 -12.04 -7.99 4.91
N ILE A 89 -12.76 -7.20 5.69
CA ILE A 89 -13.04 -5.79 5.36
C ILE A 89 -11.75 -4.97 5.33
N ARG A 90 -10.79 -5.26 6.23
CA ARG A 90 -9.46 -4.63 6.22
C ARG A 90 -8.76 -4.82 4.88
N LYS A 91 -8.73 -6.05 4.37
CA LYS A 91 -8.11 -6.34 3.07
C LYS A 91 -8.78 -5.59 1.92
N GLU A 92 -10.12 -5.59 1.87
CA GLU A 92 -10.89 -4.85 0.87
C GLU A 92 -10.59 -3.33 0.93
N MET A 93 -10.51 -2.78 2.15
CA MET A 93 -10.23 -1.35 2.36
C MET A 93 -8.79 -0.97 1.98
N GLN A 94 -7.82 -1.85 2.21
CA GLN A 94 -6.44 -1.65 1.75
C GLN A 94 -6.36 -1.63 0.22
N ASP A 95 -7.05 -2.55 -0.46
CA ASP A 95 -7.07 -2.59 -1.93
C ASP A 95 -7.75 -1.34 -2.52
N GLU A 96 -8.83 -0.88 -1.90
CA GLU A 96 -9.50 0.37 -2.27
C GLU A 96 -8.60 1.59 -2.03
N PHE A 97 -7.85 1.59 -0.92
CA PHE A 97 -6.89 2.65 -0.61
C PHE A 97 -5.79 2.76 -1.67
N LEU A 98 -5.25 1.64 -2.15
CA LEU A 98 -4.25 1.63 -3.24
C LEU A 98 -4.83 2.24 -4.52
N ARG A 99 -6.07 1.90 -4.89
CA ARG A 99 -6.76 2.51 -6.06
C ARG A 99 -6.95 4.01 -5.89
N LEU A 100 -7.30 4.47 -4.67
CA LEU A 100 -7.42 5.90 -4.37
C LEU A 100 -6.07 6.60 -4.45
N GLN A 101 -5.01 5.99 -3.95
CA GLN A 101 -3.65 6.52 -4.00
C GLN A 101 -3.18 6.73 -5.45
N GLU A 102 -3.37 5.74 -6.31
CA GLU A 102 -3.05 5.83 -7.74
C GLU A 102 -3.80 6.97 -8.42
N LYS A 103 -5.10 7.12 -8.10
CA LYS A 103 -5.96 8.16 -8.70
C LYS A 103 -5.64 9.57 -8.21
N LEU A 104 -5.33 9.71 -6.92
CA LEU A 104 -5.16 11.01 -6.27
C LEU A 104 -3.73 11.53 -6.34
N GLN A 105 -2.73 10.67 -6.45
CA GLN A 105 -1.29 11.00 -6.49
C GLN A 105 -0.85 11.97 -5.38
N LYS A 106 -1.40 11.81 -4.17
CA LYS A 106 -1.10 12.64 -3.01
C LYS A 106 0.05 12.08 -2.19
N THR A 107 0.76 12.96 -1.50
CA THR A 107 1.70 12.53 -0.46
C THR A 107 0.91 12.03 0.75
N ILE A 108 1.13 10.79 1.14
CA ILE A 108 0.42 10.14 2.24
C ILE A 108 1.42 9.75 3.32
N MET A 109 1.13 10.13 4.57
CA MET A 109 1.80 9.60 5.74
C MET A 109 0.84 8.64 6.44
N PHE A 110 1.22 7.36 6.44
CA PHE A 110 0.43 6.27 6.98
C PHE A 110 1.13 5.70 8.21
N ILE A 111 0.43 5.67 9.34
CA ILE A 111 0.92 5.11 10.59
C ILE A 111 0.19 3.80 10.85
N THR A 112 0.93 2.74 11.12
CA THR A 112 0.40 1.42 11.47
C THR A 112 1.36 0.67 12.38
N HIS A 113 0.83 -0.22 13.20
CA HIS A 113 1.60 -1.22 13.94
C HIS A 113 1.67 -2.57 13.20
N ASP A 114 0.96 -2.70 12.09
CA ASP A 114 0.95 -3.90 11.25
C ASP A 114 2.01 -3.77 10.16
N PHE A 115 3.05 -4.62 10.23
CA PHE A 115 4.16 -4.57 9.29
C PHE A 115 3.76 -5.01 7.88
N ASP A 116 2.81 -5.95 7.75
CA ASP A 116 2.31 -6.39 6.45
C ASP A 116 1.54 -5.26 5.75
N GLU A 117 0.79 -4.44 6.50
CA GLU A 117 0.20 -3.21 5.96
C GLU A 117 1.26 -2.24 5.44
N ALA A 118 2.31 -2.01 6.23
CA ALA A 118 3.40 -1.13 5.82
C ALA A 118 4.09 -1.62 4.54
N LEU A 119 4.35 -2.92 4.42
CA LEU A 119 4.93 -3.54 3.22
C LEU A 119 4.02 -3.41 2.00
N LYS A 120 2.70 -3.58 2.19
CA LYS A 120 1.71 -3.54 1.10
C LYS A 120 1.44 -2.12 0.59
N LEU A 121 1.35 -1.15 1.49
CA LEU A 121 0.85 0.20 1.20
C LEU A 121 1.96 1.24 1.06
N GLY A 122 3.12 1.02 1.68
CA GLY A 122 4.19 1.99 1.77
C GLY A 122 5.15 1.97 0.59
N GLY A 123 5.34 3.11 -0.08
CA GLY A 123 6.45 3.29 -1.01
C GLY A 123 7.80 3.40 -0.27
N ARG A 124 7.78 3.94 0.94
CA ARG A 124 8.90 3.98 1.90
C ARG A 124 8.35 3.68 3.29
N ILE A 125 9.13 2.97 4.10
CA ILE A 125 8.78 2.58 5.46
C ILE A 125 9.80 3.14 6.43
N ALA A 126 9.32 3.80 7.49
CA ALA A 126 10.11 4.19 8.65
C ALA A 126 9.79 3.25 9.81
N ILE A 127 10.76 2.46 10.24
CA ILE A 127 10.63 1.64 11.46
C ILE A 127 11.14 2.47 12.64
N MET A 128 10.27 2.64 13.63
CA MET A 128 10.55 3.46 14.81
C MET A 128 10.65 2.59 16.08
N LYS A 129 11.57 2.99 16.96
CA LYS A 129 11.71 2.43 18.30
C LYS A 129 12.06 3.54 19.27
N ASP A 130 11.38 3.61 20.38
CA ASP A 130 11.65 4.57 21.48
C ASP A 130 11.75 6.04 20.99
N GLY A 131 10.91 6.41 20.00
CA GLY A 131 10.89 7.75 19.41
C GLY A 131 11.99 8.03 18.37
N ILE A 132 12.82 7.03 18.03
CA ILE A 132 13.93 7.15 17.07
C ILE A 132 13.59 6.32 15.83
N ILE A 133 13.96 6.85 14.65
CA ILE A 133 13.86 6.09 13.40
C ILE A 133 15.07 5.17 13.29
N GLU A 134 14.85 3.86 13.41
CA GLU A 134 15.87 2.81 13.27
C GLU A 134 16.28 2.61 11.81
N GLN A 135 15.29 2.66 10.90
CA GLN A 135 15.54 2.56 9.46
C GLN A 135 14.42 3.26 8.67
N LEU A 136 14.79 3.94 7.60
CA LEU A 136 13.86 4.52 6.63
C LEU A 136 14.31 4.15 5.22
N ASP A 137 13.58 3.25 4.58
CA ASP A 137 13.93 2.76 3.24
C ASP A 137 12.70 2.22 2.48
N THR A 138 12.90 1.71 1.26
CA THR A 138 11.88 0.96 0.52
C THR A 138 11.60 -0.39 1.20
N PRO A 139 10.39 -0.97 1.01
CA PRO A 139 10.05 -2.30 1.52
C PRO A 139 11.12 -3.35 1.20
N ALA A 140 11.56 -3.41 -0.05
CA ALA A 140 12.58 -4.36 -0.51
C ALA A 140 13.90 -4.23 0.26
N LYS A 141 14.40 -3.00 0.45
CA LYS A 141 15.65 -2.78 1.17
C LYS A 141 15.54 -3.11 2.66
N ILE A 142 14.41 -2.82 3.30
CA ILE A 142 14.18 -3.21 4.70
C ILE A 142 14.22 -4.73 4.84
N VAL A 143 13.59 -5.46 3.92
CA VAL A 143 13.55 -6.93 3.95
C VAL A 143 14.90 -7.56 3.60
N LEU A 144 15.64 -6.99 2.64
CA LEU A 144 16.92 -7.53 2.19
C LEU A 144 18.11 -7.12 3.09
N ASN A 145 18.08 -5.89 3.60
CA ASN A 145 19.18 -5.28 4.32
C ASN A 145 18.68 -4.59 5.61
N PRO A 146 18.21 -5.35 6.60
CA PRO A 146 17.78 -4.76 7.89
C PRO A 146 18.96 -4.11 8.58
N ALA A 147 18.80 -2.83 8.98
CA ALA A 147 19.89 -2.03 9.55
C ALA A 147 20.26 -2.44 10.98
N THR A 148 19.32 -2.97 11.75
CA THR A 148 19.52 -3.37 13.15
C THR A 148 18.87 -4.72 13.43
N GLU A 149 19.27 -5.38 14.53
CA GLU A 149 18.62 -6.61 14.98
C GLU A 149 17.13 -6.38 15.33
N TYR A 150 16.75 -5.16 15.70
CA TYR A 150 15.36 -4.80 15.92
C TYR A 150 14.57 -4.83 14.60
N VAL A 151 15.06 -4.22 13.54
CA VAL A 151 14.43 -4.24 12.21
C VAL A 151 14.38 -5.66 11.65
N LYS A 152 15.45 -6.44 11.85
CA LYS A 152 15.53 -7.82 11.37
C LYS A 152 14.39 -8.70 11.91
N LYS A 153 13.98 -8.50 13.19
CA LYS A 153 12.85 -9.24 13.78
C LYS A 153 11.53 -9.06 13.03
N PHE A 154 11.29 -7.87 12.44
CA PHE A 154 10.11 -7.64 11.61
C PHE A 154 10.19 -8.36 10.26
N THR A 155 11.39 -8.63 9.76
CA THR A 155 11.62 -9.16 8.42
C THR A 155 11.86 -10.66 8.36
N GLU A 156 12.06 -11.33 9.51
CA GLU A 156 12.39 -12.76 9.56
C GLU A 156 11.29 -13.67 8.99
N GLU A 157 10.03 -13.33 9.25
CA GLU A 157 8.86 -14.13 8.81
C GLU A 157 8.25 -13.62 7.51
N VAL A 158 8.75 -12.52 6.96
CA VAL A 158 8.20 -11.94 5.73
C VAL A 158 8.44 -12.87 4.54
N PRO A 159 7.38 -13.25 3.82
CA PRO A 159 7.53 -13.99 2.56
C PRO A 159 8.11 -13.06 1.49
N ARG A 160 9.43 -13.16 1.27
CA ARG A 160 10.19 -12.26 0.39
C ARG A 160 9.64 -12.19 -1.03
N GLU A 161 9.11 -13.31 -1.51
CA GLU A 161 8.47 -13.42 -2.83
C GLU A 161 7.28 -12.48 -3.02
N LYS A 162 6.59 -12.11 -1.93
CA LYS A 162 5.43 -11.21 -1.95
C LYS A 162 5.79 -9.73 -1.91
N VAL A 163 7.01 -9.41 -1.49
CA VAL A 163 7.47 -8.04 -1.28
C VAL A 163 8.44 -7.60 -2.38
N LEU A 164 9.31 -8.51 -2.83
CA LEU A 164 10.37 -8.18 -3.78
C LEU A 164 9.82 -8.14 -5.21
N LYS A 165 10.23 -7.12 -5.94
CA LYS A 165 10.04 -7.01 -7.38
C LYS A 165 11.23 -7.58 -8.12
N ILE A 166 11.06 -7.84 -9.40
CA ILE A 166 12.12 -8.30 -10.27
C ILE A 166 13.31 -7.31 -10.29
N GLU A 167 13.04 -5.99 -10.25
CA GLU A 167 14.10 -4.97 -10.21
C GLU A 167 15.00 -5.04 -8.96
N ASP A 168 14.49 -5.56 -7.85
CA ASP A 168 15.24 -5.68 -6.59
C ASP A 168 16.28 -6.81 -6.62
N VAL A 169 16.12 -7.76 -7.54
CA VAL A 169 16.93 -8.98 -7.62
C VAL A 169 17.63 -9.17 -8.96
N MET A 170 17.26 -8.43 -10.00
CA MET A 170 17.88 -8.52 -11.32
C MET A 170 19.35 -8.10 -11.29
N GLU A 171 20.10 -8.59 -12.27
CA GLU A 171 21.48 -8.22 -12.53
C GLU A 171 21.57 -7.28 -13.74
N LYS A 172 22.74 -6.66 -13.95
CA LYS A 172 22.97 -5.81 -15.12
C LYS A 172 22.69 -6.60 -16.41
N PRO A 173 22.22 -5.92 -17.47
CA PRO A 173 21.90 -6.60 -18.72
C PRO A 173 23.11 -7.39 -19.22
N ASN A 174 22.90 -8.69 -19.44
CA ASN A 174 23.81 -9.55 -20.16
C ASN A 174 22.99 -10.26 -21.27
N ASN A 175 23.30 -9.99 -22.53
CA ASN A 175 22.55 -10.52 -23.65
C ASN A 175 22.99 -11.94 -24.08
N GLU A 176 23.90 -12.57 -23.34
CA GLU A 176 24.35 -13.91 -23.62
C GLU A 176 23.39 -14.95 -22.99
N ASN A 177 23.01 -15.93 -23.81
CA ASN A 177 22.26 -17.12 -23.37
C ASN A 177 20.92 -16.83 -22.66
N LEU A 178 20.10 -15.95 -23.23
CA LEU A 178 18.77 -15.64 -22.71
C LEU A 178 17.73 -16.69 -23.15
N SER A 179 16.71 -16.89 -22.31
CA SER A 179 15.48 -17.59 -22.70
C SER A 179 14.55 -16.68 -23.49
N ASP A 180 13.53 -17.25 -24.12
CA ASP A 180 12.50 -16.46 -24.84
C ASP A 180 11.56 -15.73 -23.88
N LEU A 181 11.56 -16.08 -22.59
CA LEU A 181 10.74 -15.46 -21.57
C LEU A 181 11.25 -14.06 -21.25
N LYS A 182 10.34 -13.10 -21.27
CA LYS A 182 10.57 -11.72 -20.81
C LYS A 182 9.65 -11.42 -19.63
N VAL A 183 10.17 -10.73 -18.62
CA VAL A 183 9.41 -10.31 -17.43
C VAL A 183 9.59 -8.82 -17.18
N SER A 184 8.55 -8.17 -16.65
CA SER A 184 8.63 -6.75 -16.32
C SER A 184 9.45 -6.55 -15.04
N LYS A 185 10.29 -5.50 -15.02
CA LYS A 185 11.04 -5.11 -13.81
C LYS A 185 10.14 -4.81 -12.61
N ASN A 186 8.91 -4.34 -12.85
CA ASN A 186 7.95 -3.93 -11.82
C ASN A 186 7.12 -5.10 -11.27
N GLU A 187 7.22 -6.30 -11.85
CA GLU A 187 6.48 -7.46 -11.37
C GLU A 187 7.01 -7.96 -10.03
N ILE A 188 6.06 -8.36 -9.16
CA ILE A 188 6.37 -9.04 -7.89
C ILE A 188 6.83 -10.47 -8.21
N ILE A 189 7.86 -10.93 -7.50
CA ILE A 189 8.46 -12.24 -7.73
C ILE A 189 7.41 -13.37 -7.65
N GLU A 190 6.50 -13.34 -6.68
CA GLU A 190 5.44 -14.33 -6.51
C GLU A 190 4.66 -14.62 -7.81
N ASN A 191 4.36 -13.57 -8.58
CA ASN A 191 3.52 -13.68 -9.78
C ASN A 191 4.23 -14.37 -10.96
N VAL A 192 5.55 -14.37 -10.98
CA VAL A 192 6.36 -14.85 -12.12
C VAL A 192 7.37 -15.93 -11.75
N ALA A 193 7.53 -16.22 -10.45
CA ALA A 193 8.53 -17.16 -9.96
C ALA A 193 8.44 -18.53 -10.65
N GLU A 194 7.23 -19.11 -10.75
CA GLU A 194 7.03 -20.41 -11.40
C GLU A 194 7.53 -20.43 -12.84
N LYS A 195 7.19 -19.37 -13.63
CA LYS A 195 7.62 -19.27 -15.03
C LYS A 195 9.13 -19.11 -15.16
N ILE A 196 9.76 -18.39 -14.23
CA ILE A 196 11.21 -18.18 -14.26
C ILE A 196 11.94 -19.45 -13.82
N LEU A 197 11.47 -20.10 -12.76
CA LEU A 197 12.11 -21.31 -12.21
C LEU A 197 12.08 -22.52 -13.15
N THR A 198 11.17 -22.54 -14.13
CA THR A 198 11.14 -23.57 -15.19
C THR A 198 12.15 -23.32 -16.31
N GLN A 199 12.83 -22.15 -16.34
CA GLN A 199 13.84 -21.87 -17.35
C GLN A 199 15.21 -22.43 -16.96
N GLU A 200 15.97 -22.91 -17.95
CA GLU A 200 17.37 -23.30 -17.79
C GLU A 200 18.34 -22.13 -17.97
N LYS A 201 17.87 -21.07 -18.64
CA LYS A 201 18.66 -19.89 -19.02
C LYS A 201 18.17 -18.66 -18.26
N SER A 202 18.99 -17.61 -18.28
CA SER A 202 18.59 -16.30 -17.76
C SER A 202 17.39 -15.73 -18.52
N VAL A 203 16.50 -15.06 -17.80
CA VAL A 203 15.32 -14.39 -18.34
C VAL A 203 15.65 -12.92 -18.57
N ALA A 204 15.19 -12.37 -19.69
CA ALA A 204 15.32 -10.93 -19.96
C ALA A 204 14.34 -10.13 -19.10
N VAL A 205 14.84 -9.10 -18.41
CA VAL A 205 14.01 -8.15 -17.64
C VAL A 205 13.83 -6.90 -18.48
N ILE A 206 12.57 -6.49 -18.68
CA ILE A 206 12.19 -5.36 -19.53
C ILE A 206 11.54 -4.23 -18.72
N ASP A 207 11.68 -3.01 -19.25
CA ASP A 207 10.96 -1.83 -18.78
C ASP A 207 9.60 -1.65 -19.50
N GLU A 208 8.92 -0.55 -19.20
CA GLU A 208 7.62 -0.18 -19.80
C GLU A 208 7.68 0.04 -21.32
N ASN A 209 8.89 0.29 -21.87
CA ASN A 209 9.14 0.47 -23.30
C ASN A 209 9.62 -0.82 -23.99
N ASN A 210 9.51 -1.98 -23.33
CA ASN A 210 10.04 -3.27 -23.79
C ASN A 210 11.57 -3.32 -24.00
N LYS A 211 12.32 -2.38 -23.41
CA LYS A 211 13.77 -2.38 -23.46
C LYS A 211 14.33 -3.30 -22.38
N ILE A 212 15.33 -4.12 -22.72
CA ILE A 212 16.03 -4.95 -21.73
C ILE A 212 16.84 -4.05 -20.80
N VAL A 213 16.51 -4.08 -19.51
CA VAL A 213 17.14 -3.29 -18.44
C VAL A 213 17.90 -4.16 -17.44
N GLY A 214 17.74 -5.46 -17.52
CA GLY A 214 18.44 -6.43 -16.67
C GLY A 214 18.26 -7.85 -17.15
N THR A 215 18.89 -8.78 -16.44
CA THR A 215 18.73 -10.22 -16.62
C THR A 215 18.57 -10.89 -15.26
N LEU A 216 17.88 -12.02 -15.22
CA LEU A 216 17.62 -12.74 -13.98
C LEU A 216 17.78 -14.25 -14.21
N HIS A 217 18.77 -14.84 -13.56
CA HIS A 217 18.94 -16.29 -13.58
C HIS A 217 18.05 -16.96 -12.52
N PRO A 218 17.39 -18.10 -12.79
CA PRO A 218 16.51 -18.79 -11.84
C PRO A 218 17.15 -19.04 -10.47
N SER A 219 18.42 -19.42 -10.42
CA SER A 219 19.15 -19.64 -9.16
C SER A 219 19.18 -18.40 -8.25
N LYS A 220 19.18 -17.20 -8.82
CA LYS A 220 19.17 -15.95 -8.05
C LYS A 220 17.89 -15.79 -7.24
N ILE A 221 16.74 -16.15 -7.83
CA ILE A 221 15.46 -16.16 -7.09
C ILE A 221 15.56 -17.11 -5.91
N ILE A 222 16.04 -18.34 -6.15
CA ILE A 222 16.17 -19.34 -5.09
C ILE A 222 17.02 -18.81 -3.95
N HIS A 223 18.19 -18.24 -4.24
CA HIS A 223 19.07 -17.68 -3.22
C HIS A 223 18.47 -16.48 -2.48
N THR A 224 17.80 -15.58 -3.18
CA THR A 224 17.26 -14.36 -2.57
C THR A 224 16.00 -14.62 -1.74
N VAL A 225 15.11 -15.49 -2.24
CA VAL A 225 13.84 -15.79 -1.60
C VAL A 225 14.01 -16.83 -0.49
N PHE A 226 14.75 -17.89 -0.75
CA PHE A 226 14.85 -19.06 0.16
C PHE A 226 16.17 -19.14 0.92
N GLY A 227 17.25 -18.54 0.42
CA GLY A 227 18.59 -18.62 1.01
C GLY A 227 18.76 -17.94 2.37
N GLY A 228 17.81 -17.11 2.80
CA GLY A 228 17.81 -16.48 4.13
C GLY A 228 17.06 -17.26 5.22
N ARG A 229 16.32 -18.29 4.85
CA ARG A 229 15.65 -19.19 5.82
C ARG A 229 16.70 -20.19 6.34
N LYS A 230 17.35 -19.88 7.46
CA LYS A 230 18.06 -20.93 8.21
C LYS A 230 17.01 -21.97 8.62
N ASN A 231 17.19 -23.22 8.17
CA ASN A 231 16.47 -24.36 8.69
C ASN A 231 16.68 -24.39 10.21
N ASN A 232 15.69 -23.93 10.97
CA ASN A 232 15.55 -24.28 12.37
C ASN A 232 14.90 -25.69 12.38
N SER A 233 15.76 -26.70 12.29
CA SER A 233 15.46 -28.10 12.66
C SER A 233 15.95 -28.32 14.07
#